data_ee425283c2ead7652305a397bdf60113
#
_entry.id   ee425283c2ead7652305a397bdf60113
#
_cell.length_a   1.000
_cell.length_b   1.000
_cell.length_c   1.000
_cell.angle_alpha   90.00
_cell.angle_beta   90.00
_cell.angle_gamma   90.00
#
_symmetry.space_group_name_H-M   'P 1'
#
loop_
_entity.id
_entity.type
_entity.pdbx_description
1 polymer ?
#
loop_
_entity_poly.entity_id
_entity_poly.type
_entity_poly.pdbx_seq_one_letter_code
_entity_poly.pdbx_strand_id
1 'polypeptide(L)'
;MRTFLAVFKSNWLRTVPRIVSLAVFTVFTLITVLFSVYVTGTQQVKAHIVFIQENGSTAAPESSQALDVTVMSEKPPRSSLVEQKYDAYVTANGNGNYQIETLRSDNFKSMLLLLLENPSANISGIQSERGVGVNIIGFMMMFLLMIAFFNLFAFADDKEQGQLRRIAVAPASFGWYLAAHCVYCLFMLLPEYLLLVILKLCGWDIGFSLLQYAYLMAVLAFLGISFALLLNTLIKKPDNANMLGNSVTVLTSILAGSFYSFSKNNAVLDGIIKVIPQKELMSFAESLQNGSAAEHMGSIAYVVLFALAMFVFSCAVLRRMYVKKV
;
A
#
# COMPACT_ATOMS: atom_id res chain seq x y z
N MET A 1 27.83 -15.11 -15.91
CA MET A 1 27.80 -13.67 -16.20
C MET A 1 27.34 -13.35 -17.64
N ARG A 2 27.88 -13.97 -18.69
CA ARG A 2 27.43 -13.74 -20.08
C ARG A 2 25.94 -14.05 -20.30
N THR A 3 25.42 -15.14 -19.72
CA THR A 3 23.98 -15.51 -19.79
C THR A 3 23.08 -14.45 -19.17
N PHE A 4 23.46 -13.94 -17.99
CA PHE A 4 22.71 -12.89 -17.29
C PHE A 4 22.56 -11.64 -18.16
N LEU A 5 23.66 -11.13 -18.71
CA LEU A 5 23.64 -9.93 -19.57
C LEU A 5 22.86 -10.14 -20.86
N ALA A 6 22.96 -11.33 -21.47
CA ALA A 6 22.21 -11.67 -22.68
C ALA A 6 20.69 -11.68 -22.42
N VAL A 7 20.26 -12.29 -21.31
CA VAL A 7 18.84 -12.36 -20.92
C VAL A 7 18.32 -10.95 -20.54
N PHE A 8 19.09 -10.20 -19.78
CA PHE A 8 18.73 -8.82 -19.43
C PHE A 8 18.53 -7.95 -20.68
N LYS A 9 19.47 -8.00 -21.64
CA LYS A 9 19.35 -7.31 -22.93
C LYS A 9 18.15 -7.80 -23.74
N SER A 10 17.89 -9.12 -23.74
CA SER A 10 16.72 -9.69 -24.42
C SER A 10 15.41 -9.17 -23.81
N ASN A 11 15.31 -9.09 -22.49
CA ASN A 11 14.15 -8.54 -21.81
C ASN A 11 13.92 -7.07 -22.16
N TRP A 12 15.00 -6.29 -22.20
CA TRP A 12 14.93 -4.89 -22.65
C TRP A 12 14.35 -4.76 -24.07
N LEU A 13 14.88 -5.54 -25.02
CA LEU A 13 14.40 -5.52 -26.41
C LEU A 13 12.94 -5.97 -26.54
N ARG A 14 12.48 -6.90 -25.70
CA ARG A 14 11.07 -7.34 -25.65
C ARG A 14 10.14 -6.31 -24.99
N THR A 15 10.67 -5.46 -24.14
CA THR A 15 9.90 -4.40 -23.49
C THR A 15 9.71 -3.18 -24.38
N VAL A 16 10.66 -2.90 -25.29
CA VAL A 16 10.57 -1.76 -26.23
C VAL A 16 9.24 -1.72 -26.99
N PRO A 17 8.73 -2.80 -27.60
CA PRO A 17 7.43 -2.79 -28.26
C PRO A 17 6.25 -2.57 -27.30
N ARG A 18 6.44 -2.82 -25.99
CA ARG A 18 5.43 -2.70 -24.94
C ARG A 18 5.61 -1.43 -24.08
N ILE A 19 6.49 -0.51 -24.53
CA ILE A 19 6.84 0.70 -23.76
C ILE A 19 5.62 1.58 -23.48
N VAL A 20 4.63 1.57 -24.38
CA VAL A 20 3.37 2.29 -24.20
C VAL A 20 2.61 1.76 -22.99
N SER A 21 2.52 0.44 -22.82
CA SER A 21 1.85 -0.16 -21.65
C SER A 21 2.61 0.16 -20.35
N LEU A 22 3.94 0.13 -20.37
CA LEU A 22 4.76 0.53 -19.23
C LEU A 22 4.54 2.02 -18.91
N ALA A 23 4.56 2.89 -19.90
CA ALA A 23 4.30 4.32 -19.73
C ALA A 23 2.91 4.58 -19.12
N VAL A 24 1.90 3.81 -19.52
CA VAL A 24 0.55 3.90 -18.92
C VAL A 24 0.60 3.59 -17.42
N PHE A 25 1.28 2.51 -16.99
CA PHE A 25 1.43 2.21 -15.56
C PHE A 25 2.15 3.34 -14.83
N THR A 26 3.27 3.84 -15.37
CA THR A 26 4.01 4.96 -14.76
C THR A 26 3.16 6.23 -14.67
N VAL A 27 2.37 6.54 -15.69
CA VAL A 27 1.44 7.69 -15.66
C VAL A 27 0.35 7.49 -14.59
N PHE A 28 -0.24 6.29 -14.49
CA PHE A 28 -1.21 6.02 -13.43
C PHE A 28 -0.59 6.13 -12.03
N THR A 29 0.62 5.61 -11.85
CA THR A 29 1.35 5.76 -10.58
C THR A 29 1.61 7.23 -10.27
N LEU A 30 2.02 8.03 -11.28
CA LEU A 30 2.18 9.49 -11.13
C LEU A 30 0.88 10.15 -10.66
N ILE A 31 -0.21 9.87 -11.35
CA ILE A 31 -1.53 10.45 -11.01
C ILE A 31 -1.92 10.08 -9.57
N THR A 32 -1.73 8.82 -9.17
CA THR A 32 -2.10 8.38 -7.82
C THR A 32 -1.19 8.97 -6.74
N VAL A 33 0.10 9.15 -7.02
CA VAL A 33 1.02 9.83 -6.09
C VAL A 33 0.66 11.30 -5.94
N LEU A 34 0.42 12.02 -7.06
CA LEU A 34 -0.02 13.43 -7.03
C LEU A 34 -1.36 13.57 -6.31
N PHE A 35 -2.30 12.66 -6.57
CA PHE A 35 -3.59 12.62 -5.88
C PHE A 35 -3.42 12.38 -4.38
N SER A 36 -2.53 11.47 -3.97
CA SER A 36 -2.21 11.22 -2.57
C SER A 36 -1.69 12.47 -1.87
N VAL A 37 -0.72 13.16 -2.49
CA VAL A 37 -0.16 14.41 -1.93
C VAL A 37 -1.22 15.49 -1.86
N TYR A 38 -2.03 15.66 -2.91
CA TYR A 38 -3.12 16.64 -2.96
C TYR A 38 -4.17 16.36 -1.87
N VAL A 39 -4.68 15.12 -1.80
CA VAL A 39 -5.71 14.74 -0.81
C VAL A 39 -5.19 14.91 0.60
N THR A 40 -3.95 14.49 0.89
CA THR A 40 -3.39 14.64 2.24
C THR A 40 -3.13 16.11 2.58
N GLY A 41 -2.71 16.93 1.60
CA GLY A 41 -2.47 18.35 1.78
C GLY A 41 -3.75 19.18 1.92
N THR A 42 -4.86 18.74 1.30
CA THR A 42 -6.17 19.42 1.36
C THR A 42 -7.03 18.92 2.51
N GLN A 43 -6.77 17.75 3.05
CA GLN A 43 -7.38 17.26 4.29
C GLN A 43 -6.79 17.98 5.52
N GLN A 44 -6.97 19.28 5.59
CA GLN A 44 -7.23 19.93 6.87
C GLN A 44 -8.61 19.44 7.29
N VAL A 45 -8.63 18.32 8.01
CA VAL A 45 -9.89 17.70 8.43
C VAL A 45 -10.52 18.62 9.46
N LYS A 46 -11.49 19.42 9.02
CA LYS A 46 -12.49 19.91 9.94
C LYS A 46 -13.23 18.70 10.46
N ALA A 47 -13.03 18.36 11.72
CA ALA A 47 -13.83 17.31 12.32
C ALA A 47 -15.27 17.85 12.42
N HIS A 48 -16.21 17.26 11.69
CA HIS A 48 -17.63 17.57 11.78
C HIS A 48 -18.21 16.89 13.00
N ILE A 49 -18.37 17.62 14.10
CA ILE A 49 -18.93 17.08 15.35
C ILE A 49 -20.32 17.63 15.60
N VAL A 50 -21.17 16.77 16.15
CA VAL A 50 -22.47 17.17 16.71
C VAL A 50 -22.33 17.33 18.21
N PHE A 51 -22.52 18.54 18.69
CA PHE A 51 -22.61 18.84 20.10
C PHE A 51 -24.05 18.74 20.57
N ILE A 52 -24.34 17.77 21.45
CA ILE A 52 -25.69 17.54 21.97
C ILE A 52 -25.84 18.38 23.24
N GLN A 53 -26.67 19.39 23.16
CA GLN A 53 -26.96 20.26 24.28
C GLN A 53 -28.21 19.77 25.01
N GLU A 54 -28.06 19.09 26.13
CA GLU A 54 -29.15 18.85 27.06
C GLU A 54 -29.41 20.11 27.90
N ASN A 55 -30.69 20.42 28.11
CA ASN A 55 -31.17 21.66 28.74
C ASN A 55 -30.32 22.11 29.93
N GLY A 56 -29.57 23.20 29.77
CA GLY A 56 -29.00 24.00 30.85
C GLY A 56 -27.50 23.91 31.10
N SER A 57 -26.71 23.22 30.30
CA SER A 57 -25.28 23.08 30.58
C SER A 57 -24.38 23.48 29.40
N THR A 58 -23.29 24.11 29.75
CA THR A 58 -22.05 24.42 29.04
C THR A 58 -22.23 24.97 27.60
N ALA A 59 -21.69 26.14 27.35
CA ALA A 59 -21.63 26.74 26.03
C ALA A 59 -20.97 25.77 25.04
N ALA A 60 -21.58 25.59 23.86
CA ALA A 60 -20.99 24.82 22.80
C ALA A 60 -19.61 25.39 22.42
N PRO A 61 -18.59 24.56 22.16
CA PRO A 61 -17.30 25.05 21.69
C PRO A 61 -17.50 25.79 20.37
N GLU A 62 -16.79 26.91 20.18
CA GLU A 62 -16.86 27.66 18.92
C GLU A 62 -16.22 26.85 17.79
N SER A 63 -16.82 26.93 16.59
CA SER A 63 -16.23 26.36 15.39
C SER A 63 -14.87 26.99 15.13
N SER A 64 -13.83 26.15 14.99
CA SER A 64 -12.45 26.55 14.70
C SER A 64 -12.03 26.12 13.29
N GLN A 65 -10.80 26.46 12.88
CA GLN A 65 -10.27 25.96 11.59
C GLN A 65 -10.22 24.43 11.53
N ALA A 66 -10.12 23.75 12.67
CA ALA A 66 -10.00 22.31 12.80
C ALA A 66 -11.32 21.60 13.20
N LEU A 67 -12.32 22.36 13.65
CA LEU A 67 -13.56 21.82 14.21
C LEU A 67 -14.76 22.54 13.63
N ASP A 68 -15.65 21.79 13.01
CA ASP A 68 -16.97 22.27 12.60
C ASP A 68 -18.01 21.71 13.57
N VAL A 69 -18.59 22.59 14.37
CA VAL A 69 -19.50 22.21 15.45
C VAL A 69 -20.93 22.49 15.04
N THR A 70 -21.73 21.44 14.91
CA THR A 70 -23.18 21.55 14.74
C THR A 70 -23.86 21.27 16.08
N VAL A 71 -24.58 22.28 16.61
CA VAL A 71 -25.32 22.10 17.88
C VAL A 71 -26.69 21.53 17.57
N MET A 72 -27.06 20.44 18.28
CA MET A 72 -28.36 19.80 18.16
C MET A 72 -28.94 19.52 19.56
N SER A 73 -30.26 19.59 19.67
CA SER A 73 -30.96 19.28 20.93
C SER A 73 -31.25 17.78 21.09
N GLU A 74 -31.28 17.05 19.98
CA GLU A 74 -31.50 15.60 19.98
C GLU A 74 -30.33 14.86 19.32
N LYS A 75 -30.02 13.67 19.83
CA LYS A 75 -28.97 12.82 19.29
C LYS A 75 -29.36 12.27 17.93
N PRO A 76 -28.59 12.54 16.85
CA PRO A 76 -28.85 11.99 15.54
C PRO A 76 -28.74 10.45 15.54
N PRO A 77 -29.40 9.78 14.56
CA PRO A 77 -29.31 8.32 14.46
C PRO A 77 -27.86 7.90 14.15
N ARG A 78 -27.46 6.73 14.67
CA ARG A 78 -26.10 6.17 14.47
C ARG A 78 -25.72 5.98 12.99
N SER A 79 -26.69 5.86 12.11
CA SER A 79 -26.47 5.79 10.67
C SER A 79 -25.70 7.00 10.13
N SER A 80 -25.88 8.18 10.71
CA SER A 80 -25.16 9.40 10.29
C SER A 80 -23.66 9.36 10.60
N LEU A 81 -23.22 8.56 11.61
CA LEU A 81 -21.79 8.28 11.82
C LEU A 81 -21.27 7.27 10.80
N VAL A 82 -22.09 6.27 10.42
CA VAL A 82 -21.74 5.28 9.42
C VAL A 82 -21.64 5.89 8.02
N GLU A 83 -22.55 6.82 7.70
CA GLU A 83 -22.56 7.60 6.46
C GLU A 83 -21.47 8.68 6.42
N GLN A 84 -20.68 8.83 7.51
CA GLN A 84 -19.62 9.86 7.65
C GLN A 84 -20.14 11.30 7.48
N LYS A 85 -21.41 11.52 7.75
CA LYS A 85 -21.98 12.86 7.80
C LYS A 85 -21.47 13.65 9.00
N TYR A 86 -21.21 12.94 10.11
CA TYR A 86 -20.57 13.45 11.31
C TYR A 86 -19.48 12.48 11.76
N ASP A 87 -18.40 13.01 12.31
CA ASP A 87 -17.24 12.24 12.77
C ASP A 87 -17.37 11.78 14.22
N ALA A 88 -18.07 12.56 15.04
CA ALA A 88 -18.34 12.23 16.43
C ALA A 88 -19.57 12.96 16.98
N TYR A 89 -20.20 12.35 17.97
CA TYR A 89 -21.18 12.99 18.83
C TYR A 89 -20.51 13.33 20.16
N VAL A 90 -20.66 14.57 20.61
CA VAL A 90 -20.11 15.07 21.86
C VAL A 90 -21.27 15.47 22.77
N THR A 91 -21.34 14.87 23.95
CA THR A 91 -22.30 15.23 24.99
C THR A 91 -21.51 15.80 26.18
N ALA A 92 -21.88 16.98 26.66
CA ALA A 92 -21.27 17.54 27.86
C ALA A 92 -21.99 17.01 29.10
N ASN A 93 -21.25 16.30 29.96
CA ASN A 93 -21.72 16.00 31.32
C ASN A 93 -21.44 17.20 32.20
N GLY A 94 -22.40 17.63 33.05
CA GLY A 94 -22.38 18.89 33.81
C GLY A 94 -21.17 19.17 34.73
N ASN A 95 -20.13 18.33 34.70
CA ASN A 95 -18.87 18.48 35.43
C ASN A 95 -17.67 18.83 34.52
N GLY A 96 -17.89 19.36 33.32
CA GLY A 96 -16.80 19.69 32.40
C GLY A 96 -16.19 18.49 31.67
N ASN A 97 -16.72 17.27 31.84
CA ASN A 97 -16.29 16.09 31.13
C ASN A 97 -17.12 15.90 29.85
N TYR A 98 -16.46 15.65 28.73
CA TYR A 98 -17.08 15.37 27.45
C TYR A 98 -17.18 13.87 27.23
N GLN A 99 -18.37 13.38 26.92
CA GLN A 99 -18.58 12.02 26.44
C GLN A 99 -18.58 12.03 24.92
N ILE A 100 -17.63 11.31 24.31
CA ILE A 100 -17.46 11.26 22.86
C ILE A 100 -17.85 9.88 22.35
N GLU A 101 -18.79 9.85 21.41
CA GLU A 101 -19.16 8.66 20.65
C GLU A 101 -18.71 8.85 19.20
N THR A 102 -17.77 8.02 18.74
CA THR A 102 -17.22 8.04 17.40
C THR A 102 -17.00 6.62 16.90
N LEU A 103 -17.06 6.45 15.57
CA LEU A 103 -16.66 5.20 14.89
C LEU A 103 -15.19 5.28 14.40
N ARG A 104 -14.52 6.43 14.61
CA ARG A 104 -13.10 6.60 14.32
C ARG A 104 -12.23 5.99 15.42
N SER A 105 -10.89 6.05 15.21
CA SER A 105 -9.90 5.48 16.13
C SER A 105 -9.92 6.10 17.53
N ASP A 106 -9.39 5.37 18.52
CA ASP A 106 -9.20 5.88 19.88
C ASP A 106 -8.26 7.09 19.92
N ASN A 107 -7.32 7.18 18.98
CA ASN A 107 -6.44 8.36 18.79
C ASN A 107 -7.26 9.59 18.40
N PHE A 108 -8.23 9.48 17.51
CA PHE A 108 -9.14 10.57 17.16
C PHE A 108 -9.96 11.03 18.38
N LYS A 109 -10.44 10.08 19.18
CA LYS A 109 -11.19 10.37 20.40
C LYS A 109 -10.37 11.13 21.42
N SER A 110 -9.13 10.69 21.70
CA SER A 110 -8.24 11.37 22.65
C SER A 110 -7.84 12.77 22.18
N MET A 111 -7.65 12.92 20.87
CA MET A 111 -7.31 14.18 20.25
C MET A 111 -8.50 15.16 20.25
N LEU A 112 -9.72 14.67 20.01
CA LEU A 112 -10.93 15.46 20.11
C LEU A 112 -11.16 15.97 21.55
N LEU A 113 -10.84 15.14 22.56
CA LEU A 113 -10.86 15.55 23.97
C LEU A 113 -9.90 16.70 24.24
N LEU A 114 -8.66 16.61 23.75
CA LEU A 114 -7.66 17.68 23.90
C LEU A 114 -8.11 19.00 23.23
N LEU A 115 -8.77 18.90 22.05
CA LEU A 115 -9.33 20.07 21.36
C LEU A 115 -10.48 20.73 22.12
N LEU A 116 -11.34 19.93 22.73
CA LEU A 116 -12.46 20.42 23.51
C LEU A 116 -12.00 21.06 24.82
N GLU A 117 -10.91 20.55 25.41
CA GLU A 117 -10.31 21.12 26.64
C GLU A 117 -9.48 22.38 26.35
N ASN A 118 -8.81 22.45 25.21
CA ASN A 118 -7.96 23.57 24.80
C ASN A 118 -8.23 23.99 23.35
N PRO A 119 -9.22 24.86 23.07
CA PRO A 119 -9.57 25.31 21.71
C PRO A 119 -8.45 26.02 20.96
N SER A 120 -7.48 26.58 21.72
CA SER A 120 -6.32 27.31 21.18
C SER A 120 -5.09 26.41 20.96
N ALA A 121 -5.17 25.11 21.27
CA ALA A 121 -4.08 24.20 20.97
C ALA A 121 -3.86 24.16 19.47
N ASN A 122 -2.70 24.63 19.05
CA ASN A 122 -2.31 24.66 17.64
C ASN A 122 -2.08 23.23 17.17
N ILE A 123 -3.18 22.55 16.81
CA ILE A 123 -3.16 21.17 16.38
C ILE A 123 -2.89 21.17 14.87
N SER A 124 -1.62 21.42 14.53
CA SER A 124 -1.04 21.04 13.25
C SER A 124 -1.05 19.51 13.00
N GLY A 125 -1.76 18.77 13.85
CA GLY A 125 -1.77 17.31 13.93
C GLY A 125 -3.13 16.62 13.83
N ILE A 126 -4.26 17.28 13.49
CA ILE A 126 -5.42 16.58 12.92
C ILE A 126 -5.10 16.30 11.45
N GLN A 127 -3.92 15.79 11.22
CA GLN A 127 -3.59 15.13 9.97
C GLN A 127 -4.46 13.88 9.89
N SER A 128 -4.96 13.60 8.69
CA SER A 128 -5.58 12.33 8.34
C SER A 128 -4.90 11.20 9.12
N GLU A 129 -5.64 10.21 9.60
CA GLU A 129 -5.10 9.04 10.34
C GLU A 129 -3.88 8.42 9.66
N ARG A 130 -3.60 8.83 8.41
CA ARG A 130 -2.47 8.45 7.57
C ARG A 130 -1.77 9.68 7.03
N GLY A 131 -0.48 9.78 7.24
CA GLY A 131 0.33 10.81 6.62
C GLY A 131 0.59 10.58 5.13
N VAL A 132 1.15 11.60 4.50
CA VAL A 132 1.46 11.61 3.06
C VAL A 132 2.25 10.38 2.63
N GLY A 133 3.28 9.99 3.40
CA GLY A 133 4.15 8.86 3.05
C GLY A 133 3.41 7.52 3.02
N VAL A 134 2.54 7.27 4.00
CA VAL A 134 1.73 6.05 4.06
C VAL A 134 0.72 6.00 2.91
N ASN A 135 0.09 7.13 2.59
CA ASN A 135 -0.85 7.22 1.48
C ASN A 135 -0.15 6.99 0.13
N ILE A 136 1.03 7.58 -0.09
CA ILE A 136 1.82 7.34 -1.30
C ILE A 136 2.16 5.86 -1.45
N ILE A 137 2.69 5.21 -0.41
CA ILE A 137 3.00 3.76 -0.45
C ILE A 137 1.74 2.93 -0.69
N GLY A 138 0.63 3.27 -0.04
CA GLY A 138 -0.64 2.57 -0.24
C GLY A 138 -1.10 2.62 -1.71
N PHE A 139 -1.15 3.79 -2.30
CA PHE A 139 -1.55 3.95 -3.71
C PHE A 139 -0.55 3.32 -4.69
N MET A 140 0.76 3.46 -4.44
CA MET A 140 1.78 2.86 -5.28
C MET A 140 1.79 1.33 -5.19
N MET A 141 1.44 0.75 -4.04
CA MET A 141 1.56 -0.69 -3.78
C MET A 141 0.88 -1.53 -4.85
N MET A 142 -0.35 -1.19 -5.22
CA MET A 142 -1.11 -1.91 -6.24
C MET A 142 -0.38 -1.89 -7.59
N PHE A 143 0.09 -0.73 -8.02
CA PHE A 143 0.76 -0.57 -9.32
C PHE A 143 2.13 -1.24 -9.34
N LEU A 144 2.91 -1.12 -8.26
CA LEU A 144 4.22 -1.78 -8.16
C LEU A 144 4.11 -3.30 -8.25
N LEU A 145 3.09 -3.88 -7.62
CA LEU A 145 2.83 -5.31 -7.71
C LEU A 145 2.38 -5.71 -9.13
N MET A 146 1.55 -4.91 -9.78
CA MET A 146 1.10 -5.17 -11.17
C MET A 146 2.26 -5.06 -12.18
N ILE A 147 3.17 -4.11 -12.00
CA ILE A 147 4.38 -3.96 -12.84
C ILE A 147 5.25 -5.22 -12.78
N ALA A 148 5.33 -5.91 -11.65
CA ALA A 148 6.07 -7.17 -11.54
C ALA A 148 5.49 -8.26 -12.45
N PHE A 149 4.15 -8.38 -12.54
CA PHE A 149 3.49 -9.29 -13.49
C PHE A 149 3.77 -8.91 -14.93
N PHE A 150 3.69 -7.63 -15.26
CA PHE A 150 3.97 -7.13 -16.59
C PHE A 150 5.40 -7.46 -17.04
N ASN A 151 6.38 -7.28 -16.17
CA ASN A 151 7.78 -7.50 -16.50
C ASN A 151 8.18 -8.99 -16.51
N LEU A 152 7.52 -9.85 -15.72
CA LEU A 152 7.72 -11.30 -15.77
C LEU A 152 7.00 -11.98 -16.93
N PHE A 153 6.25 -11.24 -17.75
CA PHE A 153 5.59 -11.79 -18.93
C PHE A 153 6.59 -12.43 -19.91
N ALA A 154 7.78 -11.85 -20.06
CA ALA A 154 8.84 -12.42 -20.90
C ALA A 154 9.27 -13.84 -20.44
N PHE A 155 9.35 -14.06 -19.12
CA PHE A 155 9.59 -15.39 -18.55
C PHE A 155 8.43 -16.36 -18.83
N ALA A 156 7.21 -15.87 -18.72
CA ALA A 156 6.01 -16.66 -18.97
C ALA A 156 5.88 -17.07 -20.46
N ASP A 157 6.19 -16.16 -21.38
CA ASP A 157 6.29 -16.43 -22.83
C ASP A 157 7.34 -17.50 -23.12
N ASP A 158 8.54 -17.40 -22.54
CA ASP A 158 9.61 -18.39 -22.71
C ASP A 158 9.17 -19.78 -22.21
N LYS A 159 8.35 -19.82 -21.15
CA LYS A 159 7.78 -21.06 -20.64
C LYS A 159 6.76 -21.65 -21.63
N GLU A 160 5.84 -20.84 -22.13
CA GLU A 160 4.78 -21.28 -23.06
C GLU A 160 5.37 -21.80 -24.37
N GLN A 161 6.40 -21.11 -24.91
CA GLN A 161 7.10 -21.48 -26.13
C GLN A 161 8.07 -22.67 -25.93
N GLY A 162 8.17 -23.22 -24.73
CA GLY A 162 9.04 -24.34 -24.40
C GLY A 162 10.54 -24.00 -24.38
N GLN A 163 10.90 -22.72 -24.40
CA GLN A 163 12.30 -22.27 -24.40
C GLN A 163 13.00 -22.62 -23.08
N LEU A 164 12.27 -22.72 -21.95
CA LEU A 164 12.84 -23.10 -20.67
C LEU A 164 13.51 -24.48 -20.69
N ARG A 165 12.99 -25.43 -21.49
CA ARG A 165 13.61 -26.75 -21.67
C ARG A 165 14.95 -26.63 -22.38
N ARG A 166 15.05 -25.79 -23.40
CA ARG A 166 16.29 -25.54 -24.14
C ARG A 166 17.34 -24.87 -23.28
N ILE A 167 16.91 -23.90 -22.44
CA ILE A 167 17.80 -23.18 -21.51
C ILE A 167 18.30 -24.14 -20.41
N ALA A 168 17.47 -25.08 -19.95
CA ALA A 168 17.82 -26.02 -18.90
C ALA A 168 18.91 -27.04 -19.32
N VAL A 169 18.92 -27.43 -20.63
CA VAL A 169 19.95 -28.34 -21.19
C VAL A 169 21.18 -27.61 -21.76
N ALA A 170 21.09 -26.28 -21.90
CA ALA A 170 22.23 -25.49 -22.36
C ALA A 170 23.31 -25.43 -21.29
N PRO A 171 24.60 -25.18 -21.64
CA PRO A 171 25.68 -24.97 -20.69
C PRO A 171 25.48 -23.68 -19.86
N ALA A 172 24.37 -22.97 -20.06
CA ALA A 172 23.97 -21.78 -19.33
C ALA A 172 23.29 -22.16 -18.01
N SER A 173 23.67 -21.51 -16.91
CA SER A 173 23.04 -21.73 -15.62
C SER A 173 21.59 -21.19 -15.62
N PHE A 174 20.62 -22.05 -15.37
CA PHE A 174 19.22 -21.70 -15.22
C PHE A 174 19.00 -20.66 -14.10
N GLY A 175 19.82 -20.71 -13.04
CA GLY A 175 19.80 -19.73 -11.96
C GLY A 175 20.14 -18.31 -12.46
N TRP A 176 21.16 -18.16 -13.31
CA TRP A 176 21.49 -16.84 -13.89
C TRP A 176 20.41 -16.33 -14.85
N TYR A 177 19.73 -17.21 -15.56
CA TYR A 177 18.59 -16.86 -16.37
C TYR A 177 17.45 -16.28 -15.51
N LEU A 178 17.06 -16.97 -14.44
CA LEU A 178 16.01 -16.51 -13.54
C LEU A 178 16.40 -15.21 -12.81
N ALA A 179 17.64 -15.13 -12.32
CA ALA A 179 18.17 -13.92 -11.67
C ALA A 179 18.12 -12.69 -12.60
N ALA A 180 18.39 -12.88 -13.91
CA ALA A 180 18.31 -11.79 -14.88
C ALA A 180 16.88 -11.25 -15.03
N HIS A 181 15.85 -12.11 -15.01
CA HIS A 181 14.46 -11.67 -15.03
C HIS A 181 14.09 -10.92 -13.74
N CYS A 182 14.50 -11.41 -12.58
CA CYS A 182 14.22 -10.75 -11.29
C CYS A 182 14.89 -9.36 -11.21
N VAL A 183 16.18 -9.27 -11.57
CA VAL A 183 16.90 -8.00 -11.57
C VAL A 183 16.34 -7.04 -12.63
N TYR A 184 15.91 -7.56 -13.77
CA TYR A 184 15.23 -6.76 -14.77
C TYR A 184 13.92 -6.16 -14.24
N CYS A 185 13.11 -6.94 -13.50
CA CYS A 185 11.91 -6.42 -12.84
C CYS A 185 12.22 -5.29 -11.85
N LEU A 186 13.29 -5.44 -11.05
CA LEU A 186 13.75 -4.38 -10.14
C LEU A 186 14.18 -3.12 -10.92
N PHE A 187 14.89 -3.30 -12.03
CA PHE A 187 15.31 -2.18 -12.88
C PHE A 187 14.12 -1.41 -13.44
N MET A 188 13.03 -2.11 -13.80
CA MET A 188 11.82 -1.51 -14.33
C MET A 188 10.98 -0.73 -13.29
N LEU A 189 11.33 -0.80 -12.02
CA LEU A 189 10.74 0.03 -10.96
C LEU A 189 11.49 1.35 -10.73
N LEU A 190 12.63 1.56 -11.39
CA LEU A 190 13.40 2.81 -11.27
C LEU A 190 12.60 4.05 -11.67
N PRO A 191 11.78 4.06 -12.74
CA PRO A 191 10.97 5.23 -13.08
C PRO A 191 10.08 5.70 -11.94
N GLU A 192 9.46 4.75 -11.21
CA GLU A 192 8.58 5.03 -10.07
C GLU A 192 9.35 5.67 -8.90
N TYR A 193 10.56 5.17 -8.65
CA TYR A 193 11.44 5.76 -7.64
C TYR A 193 11.94 7.14 -8.05
N LEU A 194 12.35 7.31 -9.31
CA LEU A 194 12.80 8.61 -9.84
C LEU A 194 11.71 9.66 -9.77
N LEU A 195 10.45 9.27 -9.95
CA LEU A 195 9.31 10.14 -9.77
C LEU A 195 9.29 10.76 -8.36
N LEU A 196 9.47 9.94 -7.30
CA LEU A 196 9.52 10.41 -5.92
C LEU A 196 10.72 11.33 -5.68
N VAL A 197 11.87 11.02 -6.31
CA VAL A 197 13.06 11.90 -6.26
C VAL A 197 12.74 13.27 -6.87
N ILE A 198 12.10 13.30 -8.04
CA ILE A 198 11.73 14.55 -8.72
C ILE A 198 10.75 15.36 -7.87
N LEU A 199 9.71 14.74 -7.31
CA LEU A 199 8.74 15.42 -6.45
C LEU A 199 9.43 16.04 -5.22
N LYS A 200 10.35 15.32 -4.60
CA LYS A 200 11.11 15.85 -3.46
C LYS A 200 12.03 17.00 -3.85
N LEU A 201 12.68 16.93 -5.01
CA LEU A 201 13.52 18.04 -5.53
C LEU A 201 12.68 19.26 -5.91
N CYS A 202 11.43 19.09 -6.32
CA CYS A 202 10.47 20.17 -6.56
C CYS A 202 9.94 20.80 -5.26
N GLY A 203 10.40 20.33 -4.08
CA GLY A 203 10.00 20.89 -2.78
C GLY A 203 8.68 20.35 -2.24
N TRP A 204 8.13 19.29 -2.83
CA TRP A 204 6.92 18.65 -2.33
C TRP A 204 7.24 17.80 -1.09
N ASP A 205 6.40 17.89 -0.08
CA ASP A 205 6.48 16.98 1.07
C ASP A 205 5.91 15.61 0.66
N ILE A 206 6.78 14.62 0.66
CA ILE A 206 6.44 13.22 0.35
C ILE A 206 6.33 12.35 1.62
N GLY A 207 6.46 12.92 2.81
CA GLY A 207 6.29 12.27 4.11
C GLY A 207 7.46 11.39 4.54
N PHE A 208 8.03 10.56 3.68
CA PHE A 208 9.17 9.69 3.99
C PHE A 208 10.48 10.19 3.36
N SER A 209 11.60 9.73 3.92
CA SER A 209 12.90 9.91 3.28
C SER A 209 13.01 9.02 2.02
N LEU A 210 13.86 9.44 1.06
CA LEU A 210 14.10 8.64 -0.15
C LEU A 210 14.64 7.24 0.16
N LEU A 211 15.44 7.09 1.23
CA LEU A 211 15.96 5.80 1.66
C LEU A 211 14.83 4.88 2.19
N GLN A 212 13.87 5.44 2.93
CA GLN A 212 12.71 4.70 3.40
C GLN A 212 11.85 4.21 2.23
N TYR A 213 11.62 5.08 1.22
CA TYR A 213 10.94 4.68 -0.01
C TYR A 213 11.70 3.58 -0.76
N ALA A 214 13.02 3.71 -0.93
CA ALA A 214 13.83 2.68 -1.59
C ALA A 214 13.69 1.32 -0.89
N TYR A 215 13.71 1.30 0.44
CA TYR A 215 13.53 0.09 1.24
C TYR A 215 12.13 -0.51 1.07
N LEU A 216 11.06 0.29 1.25
CA LEU A 216 9.68 -0.17 1.12
C LEU A 216 9.37 -0.67 -0.30
N MET A 217 9.84 0.05 -1.32
CA MET A 217 9.70 -0.34 -2.73
C MET A 217 10.47 -1.63 -3.04
N ALA A 218 11.66 -1.83 -2.47
CA ALA A 218 12.42 -3.07 -2.64
C ALA A 218 11.68 -4.28 -2.05
N VAL A 219 11.09 -4.12 -0.86
CA VAL A 219 10.28 -5.18 -0.22
C VAL A 219 9.03 -5.49 -1.05
N LEU A 220 8.33 -4.45 -1.53
CA LEU A 220 7.17 -4.60 -2.43
C LEU A 220 7.55 -5.27 -3.74
N ALA A 221 8.66 -4.86 -4.34
CA ALA A 221 9.17 -5.46 -5.58
C ALA A 221 9.47 -6.94 -5.39
N PHE A 222 10.12 -7.31 -4.28
CA PHE A 222 10.43 -8.70 -3.96
C PHE A 222 9.14 -9.52 -3.78
N LEU A 223 8.15 -8.98 -3.07
CA LEU A 223 6.83 -9.60 -2.92
C LEU A 223 6.14 -9.79 -4.28
N GLY A 224 6.10 -8.76 -5.11
CA GLY A 224 5.48 -8.79 -6.43
C GLY A 224 6.16 -9.78 -7.38
N ILE A 225 7.49 -9.78 -7.44
CA ILE A 225 8.27 -10.71 -8.25
C ILE A 225 8.03 -12.16 -7.81
N SER A 226 8.03 -12.41 -6.49
CA SER A 226 7.82 -13.74 -5.92
C SER A 226 6.42 -14.26 -6.25
N PHE A 227 5.41 -13.42 -6.13
CA PHE A 227 4.03 -13.76 -6.44
C PHE A 227 3.81 -13.95 -7.94
N ALA A 228 4.35 -13.06 -8.78
CA ALA A 228 4.29 -13.19 -10.23
C ALA A 228 5.02 -14.45 -10.71
N LEU A 229 6.19 -14.77 -10.15
CA LEU A 229 6.92 -15.99 -10.46
C LEU A 229 6.14 -17.23 -10.07
N LEU A 230 5.48 -17.22 -8.89
CA LEU A 230 4.65 -18.34 -8.43
C LEU A 230 3.52 -18.61 -9.40
N LEU A 231 2.73 -17.61 -9.76
CA LEU A 231 1.60 -17.80 -10.68
C LEU A 231 2.06 -18.21 -12.07
N ASN A 232 3.11 -17.56 -12.60
CA ASN A 232 3.67 -17.94 -13.89
C ASN A 232 4.31 -19.35 -13.88
N THR A 233 4.72 -19.87 -12.73
CA THR A 233 5.19 -21.25 -12.58
C THR A 233 4.03 -22.24 -12.62
N LEU A 234 2.94 -21.95 -11.92
CA LEU A 234 1.79 -22.86 -11.76
C LEU A 234 0.84 -22.83 -12.97
N ILE A 235 0.59 -21.66 -13.54
CA ILE A 235 -0.37 -21.46 -14.64
C ILE A 235 0.35 -21.60 -15.98
N LYS A 236 -0.25 -22.34 -16.91
CA LYS A 236 0.36 -22.64 -18.21
C LYS A 236 0.37 -21.45 -19.16
N LYS A 237 -0.77 -20.74 -19.27
CA LYS A 237 -0.95 -19.62 -20.20
C LYS A 237 -0.56 -18.30 -19.52
N PRO A 238 0.35 -17.49 -20.12
CA PRO A 238 0.80 -16.21 -19.57
C PRO A 238 -0.35 -15.24 -19.28
N ASP A 239 -1.30 -15.12 -20.20
CA ASP A 239 -2.43 -14.22 -20.05
C ASP A 239 -3.31 -14.55 -18.84
N ASN A 240 -3.56 -15.85 -18.61
CA ASN A 240 -4.34 -16.30 -17.46
C ASN A 240 -3.60 -16.03 -16.13
N ALA A 241 -2.28 -16.22 -16.12
CA ALA A 241 -1.44 -15.91 -14.95
C ALA A 241 -1.46 -14.42 -14.65
N ASN A 242 -1.35 -13.59 -15.69
CA ASN A 242 -1.41 -12.13 -15.58
C ASN A 242 -2.78 -11.65 -15.10
N MET A 243 -3.86 -12.14 -15.70
CA MET A 243 -5.22 -11.76 -15.34
C MET A 243 -5.53 -12.12 -13.88
N LEU A 244 -5.23 -13.35 -13.48
CA LEU A 244 -5.44 -13.80 -12.10
C LEU A 244 -4.56 -13.02 -11.13
N GLY A 245 -3.28 -12.86 -11.45
CA GLY A 245 -2.31 -12.15 -10.62
C GLY A 245 -2.71 -10.70 -10.38
N ASN A 246 -3.07 -9.99 -11.42
CA ASN A 246 -3.53 -8.60 -11.31
C ASN A 246 -4.84 -8.49 -10.52
N SER A 247 -5.81 -9.39 -10.76
CA SER A 247 -7.07 -9.40 -10.01
C SER A 247 -6.86 -9.63 -8.52
N VAL A 248 -6.03 -10.62 -8.16
CA VAL A 248 -5.69 -10.90 -6.76
C VAL A 248 -4.90 -9.73 -6.15
N THR A 249 -3.96 -9.15 -6.90
CA THR A 249 -3.18 -7.99 -6.43
C THR A 249 -4.07 -6.79 -6.11
N VAL A 250 -5.01 -6.45 -7.00
CA VAL A 250 -5.96 -5.35 -6.78
C VAL A 250 -6.81 -5.62 -5.54
N LEU A 251 -7.40 -6.82 -5.46
CA LEU A 251 -8.26 -7.19 -4.34
C LEU A 251 -7.51 -7.17 -3.00
N THR A 252 -6.33 -7.79 -2.94
CA THR A 252 -5.53 -7.84 -1.71
C THR A 252 -4.98 -6.47 -1.32
N SER A 253 -4.63 -5.61 -2.28
CA SER A 253 -4.20 -4.23 -2.01
C SER A 253 -5.33 -3.39 -1.43
N ILE A 254 -6.55 -3.51 -1.97
CA ILE A 254 -7.73 -2.82 -1.42
C ILE A 254 -8.00 -3.33 0.02
N LEU A 255 -8.04 -4.64 0.23
CA LEU A 255 -8.26 -5.24 1.56
C LEU A 255 -7.16 -4.88 2.56
N ALA A 256 -5.92 -4.75 2.12
CA ALA A 256 -4.81 -4.29 2.94
C ALA A 256 -4.96 -2.83 3.39
N GLY A 257 -5.92 -2.11 2.82
CA GLY A 257 -6.17 -0.73 3.15
C GLY A 257 -5.30 0.26 2.37
N SER A 258 -4.93 -0.04 1.12
CA SER A 258 -4.15 0.85 0.27
C SER A 258 -4.79 2.22 0.07
N PHE A 259 -6.12 2.25 -0.09
CA PHE A 259 -6.89 3.47 -0.36
C PHE A 259 -7.63 3.98 0.87
N TYR A 260 -8.12 3.07 1.70
CA TYR A 260 -8.94 3.37 2.85
C TYR A 260 -8.69 2.35 3.97
N SER A 261 -8.64 2.83 5.21
CA SER A 261 -8.51 1.97 6.38
C SER A 261 -9.86 1.30 6.68
N PHE A 262 -9.99 0.01 6.43
CA PHE A 262 -11.20 -0.72 6.82
C PHE A 262 -11.29 -0.80 8.34
N SER A 263 -12.41 -0.34 8.89
CA SER A 263 -12.70 -0.34 10.33
C SER A 263 -12.98 -1.77 10.84
N LYS A 264 -12.49 -2.05 12.04
CA LYS A 264 -12.36 -3.35 12.72
C LYS A 264 -13.68 -3.89 13.31
N ASN A 265 -14.74 -4.08 12.53
CA ASN A 265 -15.99 -4.56 13.10
C ASN A 265 -16.39 -6.01 12.75
N ASN A 266 -15.52 -6.75 12.05
CA ASN A 266 -15.80 -8.12 11.67
C ASN A 266 -14.58 -9.02 11.92
N ALA A 267 -14.62 -9.83 12.98
CA ALA A 267 -13.51 -10.68 13.40
C ALA A 267 -13.02 -11.68 12.31
N VAL A 268 -13.93 -12.15 11.45
CA VAL A 268 -13.58 -13.06 10.34
C VAL A 268 -12.80 -12.31 9.26
N LEU A 269 -13.29 -11.12 8.87
CA LEU A 269 -12.62 -10.28 7.87
C LEU A 269 -11.25 -9.81 8.37
N ASP A 270 -11.16 -9.40 9.64
CA ASP A 270 -9.90 -9.00 10.27
C ASP A 270 -8.89 -10.15 10.32
N GLY A 271 -9.37 -11.39 10.54
CA GLY A 271 -8.53 -12.58 10.49
C GLY A 271 -7.95 -12.84 9.10
N ILE A 272 -8.75 -12.69 8.04
CA ILE A 272 -8.32 -12.85 6.65
C ILE A 272 -7.32 -11.74 6.26
N ILE A 273 -7.62 -10.49 6.63
CA ILE A 273 -6.78 -9.33 6.29
C ILE A 273 -5.39 -9.43 6.94
N LYS A 274 -5.28 -9.96 8.15
CA LYS A 274 -3.99 -10.15 8.85
C LYS A 274 -3.04 -11.11 8.12
N VAL A 275 -3.55 -12.05 7.35
CA VAL A 275 -2.71 -12.98 6.57
C VAL A 275 -2.16 -12.33 5.30
N ILE A 276 -2.75 -11.20 4.85
CA ILE A 276 -2.34 -10.52 3.63
C ILE A 276 -1.03 -9.76 3.87
N PRO A 277 0.08 -10.11 3.17
CA PRO A 277 1.38 -9.47 3.41
C PRO A 277 1.39 -7.96 3.13
N GLN A 278 0.55 -7.49 2.22
CA GLN A 278 0.37 -6.06 1.95
C GLN A 278 -0.15 -5.30 3.18
N LYS A 279 -1.00 -5.94 4.01
CA LYS A 279 -1.51 -5.32 5.24
C LYS A 279 -0.39 -5.10 6.26
N GLU A 280 0.47 -6.08 6.44
CA GLU A 280 1.62 -5.97 7.35
C GLU A 280 2.61 -4.90 6.86
N LEU A 281 2.80 -4.76 5.55
CA LEU A 281 3.62 -3.69 5.00
C LEU A 281 3.01 -2.31 5.26
N MET A 282 1.68 -2.17 5.14
CA MET A 282 0.99 -0.92 5.46
C MET A 282 1.11 -0.60 6.95
N SER A 283 0.92 -1.59 7.84
CA SER A 283 1.11 -1.41 9.28
C SER A 283 2.53 -0.97 9.64
N PHE A 284 3.54 -1.51 8.95
CA PHE A 284 4.92 -1.06 9.12
C PHE A 284 5.13 0.37 8.60
N ALA A 285 4.54 0.74 7.46
CA ALA A 285 4.63 2.11 6.94
C ALA A 285 3.98 3.11 7.91
N GLU A 286 2.85 2.77 8.52
CA GLU A 286 2.18 3.56 9.56
C GLU A 286 3.09 3.71 10.81
N SER A 287 3.72 2.64 11.26
CA SER A 287 4.65 2.68 12.40
C SER A 287 5.92 3.48 12.08
N LEU A 288 6.41 3.42 10.84
CA LEU A 288 7.54 4.21 10.38
C LEU A 288 7.25 5.71 10.44
N GLN A 289 6.03 6.10 10.07
CA GLN A 289 5.57 7.49 10.16
C GLN A 289 5.46 7.97 11.60
N ASN A 290 5.00 7.10 12.51
CA ASN A 290 4.83 7.42 13.92
C ASN A 290 6.13 7.32 14.74
N GLY A 291 7.26 6.99 14.11
CA GLY A 291 8.56 6.83 14.78
C GLY A 291 8.71 5.54 15.59
N SER A 292 7.76 4.61 15.53
CA SER A 292 7.75 3.32 16.25
C SER A 292 8.14 2.12 15.37
N ALA A 293 8.90 2.35 14.30
CA ALA A 293 9.29 1.33 13.32
C ALA A 293 9.99 0.10 13.95
N ALA A 294 10.77 0.31 15.03
CA ALA A 294 11.48 -0.76 15.70
C ALA A 294 10.54 -1.81 16.32
N GLU A 295 9.37 -1.39 16.80
CA GLU A 295 8.38 -2.28 17.41
C GLU A 295 7.66 -3.15 16.37
N HIS A 296 7.62 -2.71 15.11
CA HIS A 296 6.92 -3.39 14.01
C HIS A 296 7.87 -4.06 12.99
N MET A 297 9.13 -4.30 13.36
CA MET A 297 10.08 -5.05 12.51
C MET A 297 9.59 -6.47 12.18
N GLY A 298 8.77 -7.06 13.05
CA GLY A 298 8.12 -8.35 12.82
C GLY A 298 7.22 -8.36 11.59
N SER A 299 6.51 -7.26 11.30
CA SER A 299 5.64 -7.14 10.12
C SER A 299 6.43 -7.19 8.82
N ILE A 300 7.57 -6.49 8.76
CA ILE A 300 8.46 -6.56 7.58
C ILE A 300 9.09 -7.94 7.45
N ALA A 301 9.55 -8.54 8.55
CA ALA A 301 10.09 -9.90 8.53
C ALA A 301 9.06 -10.90 7.99
N TYR A 302 7.80 -10.78 8.39
CA TYR A 302 6.70 -11.59 7.85
C TYR A 302 6.55 -11.42 6.33
N VAL A 303 6.51 -10.19 5.83
CA VAL A 303 6.40 -9.91 4.38
C VAL A 303 7.55 -10.53 3.59
N VAL A 304 8.79 -10.34 4.07
CA VAL A 304 9.99 -10.87 3.42
C VAL A 304 10.02 -12.39 3.46
N LEU A 305 9.68 -13.01 4.60
CA LEU A 305 9.61 -14.47 4.71
C LEU A 305 8.51 -15.07 3.85
N PHE A 306 7.36 -14.43 3.78
CA PHE A 306 6.25 -14.84 2.91
C PHE A 306 6.66 -14.78 1.43
N ALA A 307 7.29 -13.68 0.99
CA ALA A 307 7.82 -13.54 -0.35
C ALA A 307 8.91 -14.58 -0.65
N LEU A 308 9.83 -14.80 0.29
CA LEU A 308 10.89 -15.80 0.17
C LEU A 308 10.33 -17.22 0.04
N ALA A 309 9.30 -17.56 0.81
CA ALA A 309 8.64 -18.86 0.72
C ALA A 309 8.04 -19.09 -0.67
N MET A 310 7.31 -18.10 -1.22
CA MET A 310 6.78 -18.16 -2.58
C MET A 310 7.89 -18.27 -3.63
N PHE A 311 8.96 -17.51 -3.47
CA PHE A 311 10.10 -17.53 -4.39
C PHE A 311 10.79 -18.89 -4.41
N VAL A 312 11.15 -19.42 -3.23
CA VAL A 312 11.82 -20.71 -3.06
C VAL A 312 10.94 -21.86 -3.58
N PHE A 313 9.64 -21.83 -3.27
CA PHE A 313 8.69 -22.82 -3.80
C PHE A 313 8.67 -22.79 -5.32
N SER A 314 8.57 -21.61 -5.93
CA SER A 314 8.58 -21.45 -7.39
C SER A 314 9.87 -21.98 -8.01
N CYS A 315 11.02 -21.65 -7.43
CA CYS A 315 12.33 -22.16 -7.87
C CYS A 315 12.43 -23.70 -7.75
N ALA A 316 11.91 -24.25 -6.67
CA ALA A 316 11.91 -25.71 -6.46
C ALA A 316 11.05 -26.44 -7.52
N VAL A 317 9.86 -25.91 -7.80
CA VAL A 317 8.96 -26.44 -8.84
C VAL A 317 9.63 -26.34 -10.23
N LEU A 318 10.17 -25.19 -10.59
CA LEU A 318 10.85 -24.97 -11.87
C LEU A 318 12.05 -25.92 -12.02
N ARG A 319 12.86 -26.07 -10.97
CA ARG A 319 14.00 -26.99 -10.98
C ARG A 319 13.56 -28.42 -11.17
N ARG A 320 12.46 -28.83 -10.54
CA ARG A 320 11.91 -30.18 -10.70
C ARG A 320 11.36 -30.41 -12.10
N MET A 321 10.69 -29.41 -12.69
CA MET A 321 10.04 -29.53 -14.00
C MET A 321 11.03 -29.52 -15.16
N TYR A 322 12.11 -28.72 -15.08
CA TYR A 322 12.98 -28.45 -16.22
C TYR A 322 14.42 -28.93 -16.04
N VAL A 323 14.97 -28.96 -14.82
CA VAL A 323 16.39 -29.32 -14.58
C VAL A 323 16.56 -30.79 -14.18
N LYS A 324 15.63 -31.36 -13.38
CA LYS A 324 15.76 -32.75 -12.90
C LYS A 324 15.16 -33.82 -13.85
N LYS A 325 14.45 -33.41 -14.90
CA LYS A 325 13.87 -34.32 -15.88
C LYS A 325 14.74 -34.51 -17.14
N VAL A 326 15.90 -33.90 -17.14
CA VAL A 326 16.98 -34.10 -18.09
C VAL A 326 18.08 -34.92 -17.43
#